data_21a05ed4fc277015261b20d9320db1b8
#
_entry.id   21a05ed4fc277015261b20d9320db1b8
#
_cell.length_a   1.000
_cell.length_b   1.000
_cell.length_c   1.000
_cell.angle_alpha   90.00
_cell.angle_beta   90.00
_cell.angle_gamma   90.00
#
_symmetry.space_group_name_H-M   'P 1'
#
loop_
_entity.id
_entity.type
_entity.pdbx_description
1 polymer ?
#
loop_
_entity_poly.entity_id
_entity_poly.type
_entity_poly.pdbx_seq_one_letter_code
_entity_poly.pdbx_strand_id
1 'polypeptide(L)'
;MMPLVIGIDIGTSGARAVAMRRDFSIAGHSAVPLDRFGGDGRAPTAWWQAVKAVLTELLSGIDRTAVCAIAVDGTSGTLLPVDAAGRPLAEPLMYNDKVDDGDILAAIARTAPAASAAHGATSGLAKALRFHHLPGIAMVLHQADWIAGNFSGRFDVSDENNALKTGYDVEARRWPEWIAATGMRMELLPRVVVPGEVTGALTAEAGELFGLPRDVAVVAGTTDGCASFLATGAAAIGDGVTALGSSLTIKILSDRPISAPRFGIYSHRLRNARLA
;
A
#
# COMPACT_ATOMS: atom_id res chain seq x y z
N MET A 1 7.96 17.48 -24.83
CA MET A 1 8.13 17.47 -23.37
C MET A 1 8.27 16.02 -22.92
N MET A 2 9.24 15.67 -22.07
CA MET A 2 9.38 14.28 -21.58
C MET A 2 8.39 14.05 -20.43
N PRO A 3 7.58 12.98 -20.48
CA PRO A 3 6.60 12.70 -19.42
C PRO A 3 7.29 12.40 -18.10
N LEU A 4 6.66 12.84 -17.00
CA LEU A 4 7.06 12.60 -15.63
C LEU A 4 6.06 11.68 -14.93
N VAL A 5 6.56 10.76 -14.13
CA VAL A 5 5.77 9.99 -13.17
C VAL A 5 6.17 10.38 -11.76
N ILE A 6 5.21 10.43 -10.84
CA ILE A 6 5.46 10.74 -9.44
C ILE A 6 5.22 9.48 -8.60
N GLY A 7 6.24 9.06 -7.85
CA GLY A 7 6.12 8.07 -6.79
C GLY A 7 6.03 8.76 -5.43
N ILE A 8 5.11 8.30 -4.57
CA ILE A 8 4.89 8.80 -3.21
C ILE A 8 5.05 7.64 -2.24
N ASP A 9 5.97 7.77 -1.28
CA ASP A 9 6.19 6.83 -0.18
C ASP A 9 5.67 7.44 1.13
N ILE A 10 4.76 6.72 1.81
CA ILE A 10 4.29 7.06 3.15
C ILE A 10 4.83 6.04 4.15
N GLY A 11 5.96 6.39 4.74
CA GLY A 11 6.57 5.61 5.81
C GLY A 11 6.08 6.00 7.20
N THR A 12 6.65 5.37 8.23
CA THR A 12 6.32 5.65 9.64
C THR A 12 6.85 7.00 10.13
N SER A 13 7.92 7.51 9.53
CA SER A 13 8.60 8.74 9.95
C SER A 13 8.33 9.93 9.05
N GLY A 14 7.79 9.75 7.85
CA GLY A 14 7.61 10.85 6.90
C GLY A 14 7.01 10.42 5.58
N ALA A 15 6.67 11.41 4.77
CA ALA A 15 6.30 11.27 3.38
C ALA A 15 7.47 11.69 2.48
N ARG A 16 7.64 10.98 1.37
CA ARG A 16 8.62 11.30 0.32
C ARG A 16 7.92 11.28 -1.02
N ALA A 17 8.36 12.14 -1.93
CA ALA A 17 7.89 12.13 -3.31
C ALA A 17 9.07 12.31 -4.27
N VAL A 18 9.04 11.56 -5.37
CA VAL A 18 10.06 11.61 -6.42
C VAL A 18 9.37 11.75 -7.77
N ALA A 19 9.79 12.72 -8.56
CA ALA A 19 9.42 12.84 -9.96
C ALA A 19 10.52 12.22 -10.83
N MET A 20 10.14 11.28 -11.68
CA MET A 20 11.07 10.47 -12.48
C MET A 20 10.70 10.51 -13.94
N ARG A 21 11.71 10.53 -14.82
CA ARG A 21 11.57 10.42 -16.28
C ARG A 21 11.55 8.97 -16.73
N ARG A 22 11.20 8.76 -17.99
CA ARG A 22 11.15 7.43 -18.61
C ARG A 22 12.49 6.68 -18.58
N ASP A 23 13.59 7.38 -18.57
CA ASP A 23 14.96 6.83 -18.50
C ASP A 23 15.41 6.58 -17.05
N PHE A 24 14.49 6.64 -16.08
CA PHE A 24 14.70 6.52 -14.64
C PHE A 24 15.54 7.65 -14.03
N SER A 25 15.86 8.70 -14.75
CA SER A 25 16.50 9.88 -14.16
C SER A 25 15.53 10.66 -13.28
N ILE A 26 16.03 11.13 -12.13
CA ILE A 26 15.23 11.90 -11.19
C ILE A 26 15.13 13.35 -11.69
N ALA A 27 13.90 13.86 -11.82
CA ALA A 27 13.60 15.24 -12.18
C ALA A 27 13.51 16.14 -10.94
N GLY A 28 13.09 15.58 -9.81
CA GLY A 28 12.97 16.26 -8.53
C GLY A 28 12.59 15.30 -7.43
N HIS A 29 12.84 15.67 -6.20
CA HIS A 29 12.43 14.92 -5.02
C HIS A 29 12.15 15.88 -3.86
N SER A 30 11.32 15.43 -2.92
CA SER A 30 11.03 16.14 -1.68
C SER A 30 10.74 15.14 -0.57
N ALA A 31 10.92 15.54 0.69
CA ALA A 31 10.64 14.74 1.87
C ALA A 31 10.19 15.62 3.04
N VAL A 32 9.16 15.18 3.75
CA VAL A 32 8.67 15.85 4.95
C VAL A 32 8.48 14.84 6.08
N PRO A 33 8.88 15.18 7.32
CA PRO A 33 8.62 14.33 8.47
C PRO A 33 7.16 14.41 8.91
N LEU A 34 6.59 13.28 9.39
CA LEU A 34 5.18 13.21 9.84
C LEU A 34 4.93 13.99 11.15
N ASP A 35 5.91 14.11 12.02
CA ASP A 35 5.80 14.83 13.29
C ASP A 35 5.45 16.32 13.14
N ARG A 36 5.70 16.90 11.95
CA ARG A 36 5.26 18.27 11.61
C ARG A 36 3.74 18.44 11.56
N PHE A 37 2.99 17.35 11.43
CA PHE A 37 1.53 17.38 11.24
C PHE A 37 0.76 16.91 12.48
N GLY A 38 1.45 16.86 13.62
CA GLY A 38 0.88 16.56 14.94
C GLY A 38 0.78 15.07 15.24
N GLY A 39 0.68 14.76 16.56
CA GLY A 39 0.53 13.41 17.05
C GLY A 39 1.76 12.51 16.82
N ASP A 40 1.50 11.21 16.83
CA ASP A 40 2.49 10.14 16.62
C ASP A 40 2.60 9.72 15.14
N GLY A 41 2.08 10.49 14.20
CA GLY A 41 2.06 10.17 12.77
C GLY A 41 1.07 9.08 12.35
N ARG A 42 0.16 8.67 13.25
CA ARG A 42 -0.79 7.58 12.98
C ARG A 42 -2.07 8.06 12.29
N ALA A 43 -2.46 9.32 12.50
CA ALA A 43 -3.72 9.85 12.00
C ALA A 43 -3.73 9.95 10.46
N PRO A 44 -4.80 9.47 9.79
CA PRO A 44 -4.92 9.59 8.33
C PRO A 44 -4.85 11.04 7.85
N THR A 45 -5.35 11.99 8.66
CA THR A 45 -5.24 13.41 8.36
C THR A 45 -3.79 13.90 8.32
N ALA A 46 -2.91 13.38 9.20
CA ALA A 46 -1.48 13.69 9.18
C ALA A 46 -0.80 13.14 7.91
N TRP A 47 -1.17 11.92 7.50
CA TRP A 47 -0.67 11.33 6.25
C TRP A 47 -1.01 12.20 5.04
N TRP A 48 -2.30 12.60 4.94
CA TRP A 48 -2.74 13.43 3.81
C TRP A 48 -2.13 14.82 3.83
N GLN A 49 -1.93 15.43 4.99
CA GLN A 49 -1.22 16.71 5.14
C GLN A 49 0.25 16.59 4.72
N ALA A 50 0.92 15.50 5.09
CA ALA A 50 2.30 15.23 4.66
C ALA A 50 2.39 15.04 3.14
N VAL A 51 1.43 14.31 2.53
CA VAL A 51 1.34 14.16 1.06
C VAL A 51 1.16 15.52 0.39
N LYS A 52 0.26 16.35 0.91
CA LYS A 52 0.06 17.71 0.38
C LYS A 52 1.35 18.55 0.45
N ALA A 53 2.03 18.50 1.58
CA ALA A 53 3.25 19.28 1.77
C ALA A 53 4.38 18.80 0.85
N VAL A 54 4.64 17.48 0.79
CA VAL A 54 5.72 16.93 -0.02
C VAL A 54 5.47 17.14 -1.52
N LEU A 55 4.21 17.04 -1.97
CA LEU A 55 3.87 17.31 -3.37
C LEU A 55 3.95 18.80 -3.70
N THR A 56 3.50 19.68 -2.81
CA THR A 56 3.60 21.12 -3.03
C THR A 56 5.06 21.53 -3.24
N GLU A 57 5.97 21.00 -2.43
CA GLU A 57 7.41 21.26 -2.55
C GLU A 57 7.98 20.68 -3.85
N LEU A 58 7.72 19.39 -4.14
CA LEU A 58 8.19 18.74 -5.37
C LEU A 58 7.73 19.49 -6.62
N LEU A 59 6.42 19.82 -6.68
CA LEU A 59 5.79 20.45 -7.84
C LEU A 59 6.22 21.90 -8.06
N SER A 60 6.85 22.54 -7.09
CA SER A 60 7.45 23.86 -7.27
C SER A 60 8.73 23.85 -8.12
N GLY A 61 9.40 22.68 -8.18
CA GLY A 61 10.68 22.51 -8.88
C GLY A 61 10.60 21.78 -10.22
N ILE A 62 9.39 21.38 -10.67
CA ILE A 62 9.22 20.62 -11.92
C ILE A 62 8.11 21.21 -12.80
N ASP A 63 8.09 20.82 -14.06
CA ASP A 63 7.00 21.16 -14.97
C ASP A 63 5.79 20.27 -14.69
N ARG A 64 4.76 20.84 -14.05
CA ARG A 64 3.51 20.15 -13.69
C ARG A 64 2.76 19.59 -14.90
N THR A 65 2.86 20.25 -16.06
CA THR A 65 2.17 19.82 -17.28
C THR A 65 2.77 18.57 -17.90
N ALA A 66 3.99 18.21 -17.49
CA ALA A 66 4.65 16.98 -17.91
C ALA A 66 4.27 15.75 -17.06
N VAL A 67 3.61 15.95 -15.91
CA VAL A 67 3.19 14.85 -15.03
C VAL A 67 2.07 14.06 -15.71
N CYS A 68 2.26 12.75 -15.87
CA CYS A 68 1.29 11.87 -16.52
C CYS A 68 0.75 10.77 -15.61
N ALA A 69 1.43 10.46 -14.49
CA ALA A 69 0.96 9.44 -13.56
C ALA A 69 1.45 9.68 -12.13
N ILE A 70 0.68 9.21 -11.15
CA ILE A 70 1.01 9.17 -9.73
C ILE A 70 0.80 7.74 -9.23
N ALA A 71 1.77 7.22 -8.47
CA ALA A 71 1.67 5.96 -7.72
C ALA A 71 2.03 6.20 -6.25
N VAL A 72 1.40 5.43 -5.35
CA VAL A 72 1.61 5.55 -3.90
C VAL A 72 2.03 4.22 -3.34
N ASP A 73 3.08 4.18 -2.55
CA ASP A 73 3.39 3.07 -1.66
C ASP A 73 3.27 3.49 -0.18
N GLY A 74 3.18 2.52 0.68
CA GLY A 74 3.02 2.74 2.11
C GLY A 74 3.35 1.50 2.93
N THR A 75 3.25 1.64 4.25
CA THR A 75 3.62 0.56 5.17
C THR A 75 2.72 -0.66 5.00
N SER A 76 3.37 -1.80 4.71
CA SER A 76 2.68 -3.07 4.45
C SER A 76 1.94 -3.59 5.69
N GLY A 77 0.62 -3.66 5.61
CA GLY A 77 -0.23 -4.15 6.71
C GLY A 77 -0.69 -3.08 7.69
N THR A 78 -0.58 -1.79 7.34
CA THR A 78 -1.31 -0.71 7.99
C THR A 78 -2.68 -0.61 7.34
N LEU A 79 -3.75 -0.77 8.12
CA LEU A 79 -5.14 -0.77 7.66
C LEU A 79 -6.00 0.24 8.39
N LEU A 80 -7.02 0.75 7.69
CA LEU A 80 -8.04 1.62 8.25
C LEU A 80 -9.42 1.30 7.68
N PRO A 81 -10.49 1.42 8.49
CA PRO A 81 -11.87 1.30 8.05
C PRO A 81 -12.37 2.64 7.50
N VAL A 82 -13.08 2.63 6.39
CA VAL A 82 -13.64 3.83 5.79
C VAL A 82 -15.12 3.66 5.46
N ASP A 83 -15.83 4.77 5.40
CA ASP A 83 -17.19 4.83 4.84
C ASP A 83 -17.18 4.88 3.30
N ALA A 84 -18.35 4.95 2.69
CA ALA A 84 -18.50 4.98 1.23
C ALA A 84 -17.89 6.23 0.56
N ALA A 85 -17.60 7.28 1.32
CA ALA A 85 -16.94 8.49 0.86
C ALA A 85 -15.42 8.48 1.15
N GLY A 86 -14.89 7.36 1.64
CA GLY A 86 -13.47 7.24 2.00
C GLY A 86 -13.09 7.91 3.32
N ARG A 87 -14.05 8.35 4.14
CA ARG A 87 -13.77 8.97 5.43
C ARG A 87 -13.41 7.90 6.46
N PRO A 88 -12.28 8.03 7.17
CA PRO A 88 -11.90 7.11 8.22
C PRO A 88 -12.96 7.06 9.35
N LEU A 89 -13.32 5.84 9.78
CA LEU A 89 -14.31 5.61 10.83
C LEU A 89 -13.69 5.32 12.21
N ALA A 90 -12.41 4.95 12.21
CA ALA A 90 -11.64 4.70 13.43
C ALA A 90 -10.16 4.97 13.16
N GLU A 91 -9.36 4.97 14.24
CA GLU A 91 -7.92 5.03 14.12
C GLU A 91 -7.37 3.84 13.34
N PRO A 92 -6.38 4.04 12.47
CA PRO A 92 -5.71 2.97 11.77
C PRO A 92 -5.01 2.00 12.72
N LEU A 93 -4.94 0.74 12.33
CA LEU A 93 -4.03 -0.22 12.92
C LEU A 93 -2.75 -0.26 12.07
N MET A 94 -1.65 0.21 12.66
CA MET A 94 -0.35 0.28 12.00
C MET A 94 0.22 -1.12 11.76
N TYR A 95 1.18 -1.23 10.86
CA TYR A 95 1.77 -2.51 10.46
C TYR A 95 2.22 -3.41 11.62
N ASN A 96 2.69 -2.81 12.72
CA ASN A 96 3.18 -3.47 13.93
C ASN A 96 2.16 -3.59 15.06
N ASP A 97 0.96 -3.01 14.91
CA ASP A 97 -0.11 -3.15 15.90
C ASP A 97 -0.64 -4.57 15.90
N LYS A 98 -0.84 -5.09 17.09
CA LYS A 98 -1.39 -6.43 17.32
C LYS A 98 -2.88 -6.36 17.58
N VAL A 99 -3.61 -7.27 16.99
CA VAL A 99 -5.00 -7.59 17.38
C VAL A 99 -4.92 -8.61 18.49
N ASP A 100 -5.24 -8.19 19.71
CA ASP A 100 -5.30 -9.04 20.89
C ASP A 100 -6.74 -9.55 21.08
N ASP A 101 -7.16 -10.43 20.17
CA ASP A 101 -8.49 -11.06 20.14
C ASP A 101 -8.32 -12.53 19.79
N GLY A 102 -8.47 -13.38 20.82
CA GLY A 102 -8.26 -14.81 20.70
C GLY A 102 -9.21 -15.49 19.71
N ASP A 103 -10.45 -15.02 19.59
CA ASP A 103 -11.44 -15.60 18.66
C ASP A 103 -11.10 -15.29 17.21
N ILE A 104 -10.68 -14.06 16.92
CA ILE A 104 -10.18 -13.66 15.59
C ILE A 104 -8.98 -14.52 15.20
N LEU A 105 -7.97 -14.60 16.08
CA LEU A 105 -6.76 -15.36 15.79
C LEU A 105 -7.03 -16.85 15.64
N ALA A 106 -7.93 -17.43 16.45
CA ALA A 106 -8.34 -18.82 16.33
C ALA A 106 -9.13 -19.08 15.04
N ALA A 107 -10.00 -18.16 14.62
CA ALA A 107 -10.72 -18.28 13.35
C ALA A 107 -9.76 -18.31 12.16
N ILE A 108 -8.77 -17.42 12.11
CA ILE A 108 -7.74 -17.40 11.07
C ILE A 108 -6.92 -18.71 11.11
N ALA A 109 -6.46 -19.14 12.29
CA ALA A 109 -5.64 -20.34 12.44
C ALA A 109 -6.35 -21.62 11.97
N ARG A 110 -7.69 -21.70 12.13
CA ARG A 110 -8.49 -22.86 11.69
C ARG A 110 -8.73 -22.89 10.18
N THR A 111 -8.81 -21.72 9.53
CA THR A 111 -9.30 -21.64 8.14
C THR A 111 -8.20 -21.32 7.14
N ALA A 112 -7.21 -20.50 7.52
CA ALA A 112 -6.16 -20.08 6.61
C ALA A 112 -5.17 -21.22 6.31
N PRO A 113 -4.79 -21.43 5.04
CA PRO A 113 -3.71 -22.34 4.69
C PRO A 113 -2.42 -21.99 5.44
N ALA A 114 -1.66 -22.99 5.88
CA ALA A 114 -0.43 -22.77 6.65
C ALA A 114 0.59 -21.84 5.98
N ALA A 115 0.61 -21.80 4.65
CA ALA A 115 1.49 -20.94 3.86
C ALA A 115 0.98 -19.49 3.68
N SER A 116 -0.23 -19.16 4.19
CA SER A 116 -0.80 -17.83 4.03
C SER A 116 -0.04 -16.77 4.83
N ALA A 117 0.15 -15.59 4.23
CA ALA A 117 0.68 -14.42 4.93
C ALA A 117 -0.32 -13.77 5.91
N ALA A 118 -1.57 -14.27 5.97
CA ALA A 118 -2.62 -13.75 6.84
C ALA A 118 -2.53 -14.23 8.30
N HIS A 119 -1.57 -15.09 8.64
CA HIS A 119 -1.39 -15.56 10.01
C HIS A 119 -0.76 -14.49 10.93
N GLY A 120 -1.11 -14.59 12.21
CA GLY A 120 -0.53 -13.77 13.29
C GLY A 120 -1.33 -12.50 13.61
N ALA A 121 -1.09 -11.99 14.83
CA ALA A 121 -1.83 -10.85 15.39
C ALA A 121 -1.60 -9.52 14.64
N THR A 122 -0.51 -9.39 13.88
CA THR A 122 -0.20 -8.20 13.09
C THR A 122 -0.66 -8.31 11.63
N SER A 123 -1.32 -9.42 11.25
CA SER A 123 -1.77 -9.63 9.87
C SER A 123 -2.86 -8.64 9.45
N GLY A 124 -2.92 -8.36 8.15
CA GLY A 124 -3.99 -7.53 7.59
C GLY A 124 -5.37 -8.12 7.83
N LEU A 125 -5.51 -9.46 7.75
CA LEU A 125 -6.80 -10.12 7.98
C LEU A 125 -7.28 -9.98 9.43
N ALA A 126 -6.39 -10.12 10.42
CA ALA A 126 -6.77 -9.91 11.81
C ALA A 126 -7.29 -8.48 12.04
N LYS A 127 -6.63 -7.49 11.45
CA LYS A 127 -7.05 -6.07 11.53
C LYS A 127 -8.38 -5.83 10.79
N ALA A 128 -8.56 -6.44 9.62
CA ALA A 128 -9.82 -6.34 8.87
C ALA A 128 -10.98 -6.93 9.67
N LEU A 129 -10.80 -8.09 10.30
CA LEU A 129 -11.77 -8.71 11.20
C LEU A 129 -12.06 -7.85 12.43
N ARG A 130 -11.07 -7.12 12.96
CA ARG A 130 -11.28 -6.18 14.06
C ARG A 130 -12.18 -5.01 13.69
N PHE A 131 -12.16 -4.59 12.41
CA PHE A 131 -12.93 -3.46 11.91
C PHE A 131 -14.30 -3.80 11.32
N HIS A 132 -14.51 -5.02 10.85
CA HIS A 132 -15.62 -5.37 9.94
C HIS A 132 -17.04 -5.19 10.53
N HIS A 133 -17.16 -5.03 11.84
CA HIS A 133 -18.44 -4.77 12.51
C HIS A 133 -18.71 -3.29 12.78
N LEU A 134 -17.81 -2.38 12.42
CA LEU A 134 -18.01 -0.95 12.68
C LEU A 134 -19.26 -0.43 11.94
N PRO A 135 -20.11 0.36 12.59
CA PRO A 135 -21.25 0.97 11.93
C PRO A 135 -20.82 1.89 10.80
N GLY A 136 -21.48 1.77 9.63
CA GLY A 136 -21.22 2.62 8.47
C GLY A 136 -19.98 2.26 7.67
N ILE A 137 -19.27 1.18 8.02
CA ILE A 137 -18.09 0.74 7.26
C ILE A 137 -18.51 0.30 5.85
N ALA A 138 -17.79 0.80 4.86
CA ALA A 138 -17.95 0.41 3.46
C ALA A 138 -16.74 -0.38 2.95
N MET A 139 -15.52 -0.09 3.47
CA MET A 139 -14.29 -0.75 3.00
C MET A 139 -13.24 -0.78 4.11
N VAL A 140 -12.37 -1.77 4.06
CA VAL A 140 -11.10 -1.81 4.81
C VAL A 140 -9.97 -1.63 3.83
N LEU A 141 -9.21 -0.55 3.97
CA LEU A 141 -8.15 -0.15 3.04
C LEU A 141 -6.77 -0.20 3.70
N HIS A 142 -5.74 -0.44 2.89
CA HIS A 142 -4.37 -0.18 3.30
C HIS A 142 -4.05 1.31 3.24
N GLN A 143 -3.00 1.74 3.91
CA GLN A 143 -2.56 3.13 3.94
C GLN A 143 -2.34 3.69 2.53
N ALA A 144 -1.62 2.96 1.67
CA ALA A 144 -1.36 3.37 0.29
C ALA A 144 -2.65 3.50 -0.54
N ASP A 145 -3.60 2.55 -0.37
CA ASP A 145 -4.88 2.54 -1.06
C ASP A 145 -5.71 3.78 -0.71
N TRP A 146 -5.75 4.12 0.59
CA TRP A 146 -6.48 5.28 1.05
C TRP A 146 -5.88 6.60 0.51
N ILE A 147 -4.55 6.71 0.50
CA ILE A 147 -3.88 7.88 -0.10
C ILE A 147 -4.17 7.95 -1.61
N ALA A 148 -4.08 6.84 -2.34
CA ALA A 148 -4.41 6.77 -3.76
C ALA A 148 -5.89 7.13 -4.02
N GLY A 149 -6.78 6.72 -3.10
CA GLY A 149 -8.20 7.07 -3.12
C GLY A 149 -8.44 8.58 -3.01
N ASN A 150 -7.64 9.30 -2.22
CA ASN A 150 -7.76 10.77 -2.14
C ASN A 150 -7.36 11.49 -3.45
N PHE A 151 -6.58 10.84 -4.31
CA PHE A 151 -6.28 11.37 -5.64
C PHE A 151 -7.37 11.03 -6.66
N SER A 152 -7.87 9.79 -6.63
CA SER A 152 -8.73 9.21 -7.68
C SER A 152 -10.22 9.22 -7.36
N GLY A 153 -10.61 9.46 -6.10
CA GLY A 153 -11.98 9.25 -5.63
C GLY A 153 -12.36 7.76 -5.49
N ARG A 154 -11.42 6.82 -5.68
CA ARG A 154 -11.64 5.38 -5.66
C ARG A 154 -11.13 4.78 -4.36
N PHE A 155 -12.05 4.51 -3.44
CA PHE A 155 -11.75 3.88 -2.14
C PHE A 155 -12.13 2.39 -2.12
N ASP A 156 -12.09 1.74 -3.27
CA ASP A 156 -12.49 0.36 -3.50
C ASP A 156 -11.42 -0.49 -4.18
N VAL A 157 -10.19 0.01 -4.28
CA VAL A 157 -9.09 -0.64 -5.03
C VAL A 157 -7.86 -0.78 -4.13
N SER A 158 -7.19 -1.93 -4.22
CA SER A 158 -5.88 -2.24 -3.64
C SER A 158 -5.00 -2.94 -4.66
N ASP A 159 -3.72 -3.11 -4.35
CA ASP A 159 -2.81 -3.93 -5.14
C ASP A 159 -2.54 -5.30 -4.50
N GLU A 160 -2.04 -6.25 -5.33
CA GLU A 160 -1.83 -7.63 -4.90
C GLU A 160 -0.80 -7.78 -3.78
N ASN A 161 0.15 -6.85 -3.61
CA ASN A 161 1.17 -6.90 -2.57
C ASN A 161 0.69 -6.34 -1.23
N ASN A 162 -0.11 -5.28 -1.24
CA ASN A 162 -0.79 -4.80 -0.04
C ASN A 162 -1.82 -5.81 0.45
N ALA A 163 -2.64 -6.35 -0.45
CA ALA A 163 -3.70 -7.32 -0.13
C ALA A 163 -3.17 -8.67 0.39
N LEU A 164 -1.91 -9.03 0.12
CA LEU A 164 -1.28 -10.30 0.49
C LEU A 164 -1.42 -10.63 1.98
N LYS A 165 -1.12 -9.68 2.88
CA LYS A 165 -1.22 -9.89 4.34
C LYS A 165 -2.65 -9.94 4.86
N THR A 166 -3.61 -9.56 4.04
CA THR A 166 -5.05 -9.71 4.29
C THR A 166 -5.57 -11.05 3.76
N GLY A 167 -4.71 -11.85 3.14
CA GLY A 167 -5.01 -13.20 2.70
C GLY A 167 -5.30 -13.35 1.21
N TYR A 168 -5.09 -12.28 0.41
CA TYR A 168 -5.23 -12.37 -1.04
C TYR A 168 -4.27 -13.40 -1.64
N ASP A 169 -4.78 -14.26 -2.51
CA ASP A 169 -3.98 -15.22 -3.25
C ASP A 169 -3.37 -14.56 -4.49
N VAL A 170 -2.11 -14.18 -4.39
CA VAL A 170 -1.38 -13.49 -5.48
C VAL A 170 -1.09 -14.41 -6.66
N GLU A 171 -1.13 -15.75 -6.49
CA GLU A 171 -0.94 -16.70 -7.57
C GLU A 171 -2.23 -16.90 -8.36
N ALA A 172 -3.36 -17.13 -7.67
CA ALA A 172 -4.67 -17.29 -8.28
C ALA A 172 -5.34 -15.93 -8.61
N ARG A 173 -4.78 -14.81 -8.11
CA ARG A 173 -5.31 -13.43 -8.25
C ARG A 173 -6.76 -13.30 -7.86
N ARG A 174 -7.08 -13.78 -6.65
CA ARG A 174 -8.44 -13.70 -6.08
C ARG A 174 -8.41 -13.70 -4.57
N TRP A 175 -9.47 -13.18 -3.97
CA TRP A 175 -9.79 -13.44 -2.58
C TRP A 175 -10.24 -14.89 -2.43
N PRO A 176 -9.54 -15.72 -1.64
CA PRO A 176 -9.91 -17.12 -1.49
C PRO A 176 -11.12 -17.27 -0.55
N GLU A 177 -11.93 -18.31 -0.80
CA GLU A 177 -13.18 -18.58 -0.05
C GLU A 177 -12.97 -18.81 1.45
N TRP A 178 -11.81 -19.33 1.86
CA TRP A 178 -11.52 -19.55 3.27
C TRP A 178 -11.57 -18.28 4.12
N ILE A 179 -11.39 -17.08 3.52
CA ILE A 179 -11.50 -15.81 4.22
C ILE A 179 -12.92 -15.61 4.74
N ALA A 180 -13.95 -15.93 3.94
CA ALA A 180 -15.35 -15.86 4.39
C ALA A 180 -15.61 -16.80 5.57
N ALA A 181 -14.94 -17.97 5.62
CA ALA A 181 -15.06 -18.90 6.74
C ALA A 181 -14.45 -18.39 8.07
N THR A 182 -13.66 -17.31 8.04
CA THR A 182 -13.24 -16.61 9.27
C THR A 182 -14.34 -15.73 9.87
N GLY A 183 -15.45 -15.53 9.16
CA GLY A 183 -16.49 -14.55 9.49
C GLY A 183 -16.30 -13.19 8.83
N MET A 184 -15.24 -13.01 8.01
CA MET A 184 -14.99 -11.75 7.30
C MET A 184 -16.10 -11.44 6.29
N ARG A 185 -16.60 -10.23 6.34
CA ARG A 185 -17.51 -9.67 5.35
C ARG A 185 -16.74 -9.34 4.07
N MET A 186 -16.86 -10.22 3.07
CA MET A 186 -16.05 -10.17 1.83
C MET A 186 -16.27 -8.88 1.02
N GLU A 187 -17.45 -8.27 1.11
CA GLU A 187 -17.80 -7.01 0.45
C GLU A 187 -17.01 -5.80 0.98
N LEU A 188 -16.35 -5.94 2.13
CA LEU A 188 -15.49 -4.90 2.70
C LEU A 188 -14.04 -4.98 2.21
N LEU A 189 -13.70 -6.01 1.45
CA LEU A 189 -12.38 -6.16 0.85
C LEU A 189 -12.33 -5.51 -0.52
N PRO A 190 -11.30 -4.70 -0.83
CA PRO A 190 -11.21 -3.98 -2.09
C PRO A 190 -11.01 -4.92 -3.29
N ARG A 191 -11.36 -4.44 -4.47
CA ARG A 191 -10.93 -5.04 -5.73
C ARG A 191 -9.41 -4.94 -5.83
N VAL A 192 -8.76 -6.04 -6.15
CA VAL A 192 -7.29 -6.10 -6.23
C VAL A 192 -6.83 -6.06 -7.67
N VAL A 193 -5.80 -5.25 -7.93
CA VAL A 193 -5.18 -5.08 -9.24
C VAL A 193 -3.67 -5.34 -9.17
N VAL A 194 -3.04 -5.44 -10.32
CA VAL A 194 -1.58 -5.60 -10.41
C VAL A 194 -0.90 -4.23 -10.19
N PRO A 195 0.21 -4.16 -9.41
CA PRO A 195 1.01 -2.94 -9.33
C PRO A 195 1.37 -2.38 -10.70
N GLY A 196 1.16 -1.09 -10.91
CA GLY A 196 1.34 -0.42 -12.19
C GLY A 196 0.07 -0.34 -13.06
N GLU A 197 -1.04 -0.97 -12.68
CA GLU A 197 -2.32 -0.85 -13.38
C GLU A 197 -2.98 0.50 -13.07
N VAL A 198 -3.57 1.13 -14.09
CA VAL A 198 -4.31 2.39 -13.91
C VAL A 198 -5.61 2.11 -13.17
N THR A 199 -5.80 2.76 -12.03
CA THR A 199 -6.99 2.63 -11.17
C THR A 199 -8.00 3.74 -11.38
N GLY A 200 -7.57 4.88 -11.93
CA GLY A 200 -8.39 6.04 -12.21
C GLY A 200 -7.55 7.21 -12.72
N ALA A 201 -8.16 8.37 -12.79
CA ALA A 201 -7.50 9.65 -13.04
C ALA A 201 -7.70 10.57 -11.84
N LEU A 202 -7.00 11.70 -11.78
CA LEU A 202 -7.18 12.68 -10.72
C LEU A 202 -8.64 13.19 -10.71
N THR A 203 -9.18 13.32 -9.49
CA THR A 203 -10.42 14.09 -9.30
C THR A 203 -10.20 15.57 -9.65
N ALA A 204 -11.28 16.28 -9.91
CA ALA A 204 -11.21 17.74 -10.12
C ALA A 204 -10.55 18.44 -8.93
N GLU A 205 -10.92 18.04 -7.71
CA GLU A 205 -10.40 18.60 -6.47
C GLU A 205 -8.88 18.35 -6.32
N ALA A 206 -8.41 17.12 -6.58
CA ALA A 206 -6.98 16.81 -6.53
C ALA A 206 -6.20 17.55 -7.63
N GLY A 207 -6.75 17.63 -8.84
CA GLY A 207 -6.15 18.39 -9.93
C GLY A 207 -5.99 19.88 -9.60
N GLU A 208 -7.02 20.51 -9.03
CA GLU A 208 -7.00 21.91 -8.60
C GLU A 208 -6.04 22.12 -7.41
N LEU A 209 -6.10 21.23 -6.42
CA LEU A 209 -5.23 21.32 -5.22
C LEU A 209 -3.74 21.34 -5.56
N PHE A 210 -3.32 20.51 -6.51
CA PHE A 210 -1.92 20.37 -6.89
C PHE A 210 -1.52 21.12 -8.17
N GLY A 211 -2.50 21.72 -8.87
CA GLY A 211 -2.27 22.37 -10.16
C GLY A 211 -1.77 21.39 -11.22
N LEU A 212 -2.30 20.16 -11.22
CA LEU A 212 -1.97 19.09 -12.15
C LEU A 212 -3.05 18.92 -13.22
N PRO A 213 -2.71 18.45 -14.44
CA PRO A 213 -3.69 18.07 -15.47
C PRO A 213 -4.67 16.99 -14.93
N ARG A 214 -5.92 17.07 -15.35
CA ARG A 214 -6.97 16.11 -14.90
C ARG A 214 -6.81 14.71 -15.47
N ASP A 215 -6.06 14.55 -16.55
CA ASP A 215 -5.77 13.29 -17.22
C ASP A 215 -4.58 12.55 -16.62
N VAL A 216 -3.95 13.10 -15.57
CA VAL A 216 -2.91 12.38 -14.80
C VAL A 216 -3.51 11.09 -14.24
N ALA A 217 -2.94 9.96 -14.63
CA ALA A 217 -3.37 8.65 -14.17
C ALA A 217 -3.00 8.43 -12.69
N VAL A 218 -3.93 7.88 -11.93
CA VAL A 218 -3.62 7.26 -10.63
C VAL A 218 -3.37 5.78 -10.86
N VAL A 219 -2.19 5.32 -10.50
CA VAL A 219 -1.68 3.98 -10.78
C VAL A 219 -1.56 3.21 -9.48
N ALA A 220 -1.95 1.95 -9.47
CA ALA A 220 -1.74 1.07 -8.32
C ALA A 220 -0.25 1.02 -7.97
N GLY A 221 0.06 1.35 -6.74
CA GLY A 221 1.41 1.26 -6.20
C GLY A 221 1.72 -0.14 -5.69
N THR A 222 2.43 -0.20 -4.57
CA THR A 222 2.79 -1.46 -3.92
C THR A 222 3.11 -1.20 -2.44
N THR A 223 3.71 -2.15 -1.74
CA THR A 223 4.21 -1.92 -0.38
C THR A 223 5.58 -1.24 -0.39
N ASP A 224 5.89 -0.48 0.68
CA ASP A 224 7.21 0.12 0.95
C ASP A 224 8.36 -0.88 0.73
N GLY A 225 8.16 -2.10 1.20
CA GLY A 225 9.15 -3.17 1.06
C GLY A 225 9.38 -3.61 -0.39
N CYS A 226 8.35 -3.67 -1.23
CA CYS A 226 8.49 -3.97 -2.65
C CYS A 226 9.07 -2.78 -3.40
N ALA A 227 8.62 -1.56 -3.10
CA ALA A 227 9.14 -0.33 -3.71
C ALA A 227 10.64 -0.16 -3.42
N SER A 228 11.07 -0.36 -2.17
CA SER A 228 12.49 -0.28 -1.79
C SER A 228 13.37 -1.31 -2.52
N PHE A 229 12.86 -2.52 -2.75
CA PHE A 229 13.57 -3.52 -3.56
C PHE A 229 13.73 -3.04 -5.01
N LEU A 230 12.64 -2.59 -5.64
CA LEU A 230 12.65 -2.10 -7.02
C LEU A 230 13.58 -0.89 -7.20
N ALA A 231 13.67 -0.01 -6.20
CA ALA A 231 14.52 1.18 -6.21
C ALA A 231 16.02 0.85 -6.28
N THR A 232 16.43 -0.37 -5.93
CA THR A 232 17.84 -0.81 -6.05
C THR A 232 18.25 -1.14 -7.50
N GLY A 233 17.27 -1.27 -8.40
CA GLY A 233 17.50 -1.73 -9.77
C GLY A 233 17.65 -3.25 -9.90
N ALA A 234 17.53 -4.02 -8.83
CA ALA A 234 17.54 -5.49 -8.87
C ALA A 234 16.36 -5.99 -9.71
N ALA A 235 16.64 -6.81 -10.72
CA ALA A 235 15.64 -7.24 -11.71
C ALA A 235 15.83 -8.67 -12.23
N ALA A 236 16.99 -9.26 -12.03
CA ALA A 236 17.29 -10.63 -12.48
C ALA A 236 16.86 -11.65 -11.41
N ILE A 237 16.38 -12.82 -11.86
CA ILE A 237 16.12 -13.95 -10.97
C ILE A 237 17.42 -14.32 -10.22
N GLY A 238 17.34 -14.42 -8.91
CA GLY A 238 18.49 -14.63 -8.03
C GLY A 238 19.09 -13.35 -7.44
N ASP A 239 18.69 -12.16 -7.92
CA ASP A 239 19.11 -10.91 -7.28
C ASP A 239 18.61 -10.87 -5.84
N GLY A 240 19.53 -10.58 -4.92
CA GLY A 240 19.26 -10.43 -3.50
C GLY A 240 19.56 -9.02 -3.02
N VAL A 241 18.69 -8.50 -2.16
CA VAL A 241 18.86 -7.19 -1.52
C VAL A 241 18.81 -7.36 -0.01
N THR A 242 19.84 -6.87 0.67
CA THR A 242 19.88 -6.76 2.12
C THR A 242 19.68 -5.32 2.54
N ALA A 243 18.60 -5.05 3.26
CA ALA A 243 18.33 -3.74 3.84
C ALA A 243 18.71 -3.75 5.33
N LEU A 244 19.59 -2.82 5.72
CA LEU A 244 20.05 -2.62 7.08
C LEU A 244 19.39 -1.38 7.66
N GLY A 245 18.50 -1.56 8.61
CA GLY A 245 17.80 -0.49 9.32
C GLY A 245 17.70 -0.85 10.80
N SER A 246 16.61 -0.46 11.45
CA SER A 246 16.26 -0.95 12.81
C SER A 246 16.05 -2.47 12.85
N SER A 247 15.75 -3.07 11.71
CA SER A 247 15.73 -4.51 11.48
C SER A 247 16.50 -4.86 10.21
N LEU A 248 17.01 -6.09 10.16
CA LEU A 248 17.59 -6.68 8.94
C LEU A 248 16.47 -7.29 8.12
N THR A 249 16.39 -6.91 6.84
CA THR A 249 15.49 -7.56 5.88
C THR A 249 16.31 -8.06 4.69
N ILE A 250 16.11 -9.32 4.33
CA ILE A 250 16.70 -9.93 3.14
C ILE A 250 15.56 -10.25 2.16
N LYS A 251 15.70 -9.86 0.90
CA LYS A 251 14.75 -10.14 -0.17
C LYS A 251 15.46 -10.72 -1.36
N ILE A 252 14.87 -11.74 -1.97
CA ILE A 252 15.43 -12.44 -3.13
C ILE A 252 14.37 -12.53 -4.23
N LEU A 253 14.73 -12.18 -5.45
CA LEU A 253 13.88 -12.34 -6.61
C LEU A 253 13.94 -13.78 -7.12
N SER A 254 12.78 -14.44 -7.25
CA SER A 254 12.65 -15.84 -7.63
C SER A 254 11.68 -16.02 -8.80
N ASP A 255 11.85 -17.07 -9.59
CA ASP A 255 10.92 -17.49 -10.65
C ASP A 255 9.70 -18.26 -10.13
N ARG A 256 9.72 -18.67 -8.86
CA ARG A 256 8.67 -19.46 -8.20
C ARG A 256 8.37 -18.93 -6.79
N PRO A 257 7.16 -19.18 -6.26
CA PRO A 257 6.81 -18.83 -4.90
C PRO A 257 7.70 -19.54 -3.88
N ILE A 258 8.16 -18.80 -2.88
CA ILE A 258 8.90 -19.33 -1.73
C ILE A 258 8.06 -19.03 -0.49
N SER A 259 7.81 -20.07 0.30
CA SER A 259 7.07 -19.94 1.55
C SER A 259 7.73 -20.79 2.63
N ALA A 260 8.00 -20.17 3.78
CA ALA A 260 8.45 -20.84 4.98
C ALA A 260 7.81 -20.15 6.20
N PRO A 261 6.55 -20.45 6.51
CA PRO A 261 5.73 -19.72 7.49
C PRO A 261 6.37 -19.65 8.89
N ARG A 262 7.05 -20.72 9.32
CA ARG A 262 7.77 -20.77 10.61
C ARG A 262 8.86 -19.69 10.76
N PHE A 263 9.33 -19.12 9.64
CA PHE A 263 10.31 -18.04 9.59
C PHE A 263 9.69 -16.71 9.12
N GLY A 264 8.37 -16.66 8.90
CA GLY A 264 7.69 -15.48 8.37
C GLY A 264 8.00 -15.20 6.90
N ILE A 265 8.48 -16.20 6.14
CA ILE A 265 8.82 -16.05 4.73
C ILE A 265 7.59 -16.35 3.88
N TYR A 266 7.25 -15.40 3.02
CA TYR A 266 6.20 -15.49 1.99
C TYR A 266 6.61 -14.65 0.78
N SER A 267 6.06 -14.95 -0.39
CA SER A 267 6.41 -14.23 -1.61
C SER A 267 5.38 -13.19 -1.98
N HIS A 268 5.84 -11.98 -2.22
CA HIS A 268 5.15 -10.95 -2.99
C HIS A 268 5.23 -11.29 -4.48
N ARG A 269 4.35 -10.68 -5.28
CA ARG A 269 4.39 -10.81 -6.73
C ARG A 269 4.89 -9.52 -7.37
N LEU A 270 5.94 -9.63 -8.20
CA LEU A 270 6.47 -8.54 -9.00
C LEU A 270 6.38 -8.94 -10.48
N ARG A 271 5.26 -8.59 -11.15
CA ARG A 271 4.95 -9.04 -12.53
C ARG A 271 4.98 -10.57 -12.65
N ASN A 272 6.00 -11.11 -13.33
CA ASN A 272 6.18 -12.54 -13.54
C ASN A 272 7.13 -13.20 -12.54
N ALA A 273 7.77 -12.42 -11.68
CA ALA A 273 8.68 -12.89 -10.64
C ALA A 273 8.02 -12.87 -9.26
N ARG A 274 8.70 -13.48 -8.28
CA ARG A 274 8.31 -13.51 -6.86
C ARG A 274 9.42 -12.90 -6.01
N LEU A 275 9.04 -12.07 -5.06
CA LEU A 275 9.95 -11.46 -4.11
C LEU A 275 9.71 -12.07 -2.73
N ALA A 276 10.62 -12.91 -2.27
CA ALA A 276 10.60 -13.55 -0.96
C ALA A 276 11.53 -12.83 0.02
#